data_4ea4352f51626eb1e7d51be0bb67783d
#
_entry.id   4ea4352f51626eb1e7d51be0bb67783d
#
_cell.length_a   1.000
_cell.length_b   1.000
_cell.length_c   1.000
_cell.angle_alpha   90.00
_cell.angle_beta   90.00
_cell.angle_gamma   90.00
#
_symmetry.space_group_name_H-M   'P 1'
#
loop_
_entity.id
_entity.type
_entity.pdbx_description
1 polymer ?
#
loop_
_entity_poly.entity_id
_entity_poly.type
_entity_poly.pdbx_seq_one_letter_code
_entity_poly.pdbx_strand_id
1 'polypeptide(L)'
;TLAGMVERPVGDEAVAARDAHVAAIPAARYYIEYSDFSVWVLRVHRVRWVGGYGRMDSASASDYAAAAPDPIRPNSAGAITHLNDDHAAGLTDMARALGGYPDADTAVCTGIDRYGLDLKVGTPRGEAYTRVGFGRALDSFSELRSAAADLVHRARG
;
A
#
# COMPACT_ATOMS: atom_id res chain seq x y z
N THR A 1 -0.07 7.46 11.72
CA THR A 1 -0.31 7.59 13.17
C THR A 1 -1.71 7.12 13.49
N LEU A 2 -1.84 6.23 14.48
CA LEU A 2 -3.10 5.87 15.10
C LEU A 2 -3.20 6.61 16.44
N ALA A 3 -4.35 7.19 16.72
CA ALA A 3 -4.64 7.85 17.99
C ALA A 3 -5.93 7.26 18.59
N GLY A 4 -5.92 7.01 19.88
CA GLY A 4 -7.04 6.40 20.57
C GLY A 4 -6.77 6.15 22.04
N MET A 5 -7.63 5.37 22.67
CA MET A 5 -7.49 4.96 24.05
C MET A 5 -6.81 3.60 24.14
N VAL A 6 -5.83 3.48 25.04
CA VAL A 6 -5.17 2.20 25.33
C VAL A 6 -5.81 1.59 26.55
N GLU A 7 -6.22 0.33 26.46
CA GLU A 7 -6.84 -0.40 27.56
C GLU A 7 -6.34 -1.84 27.62
N ARG A 8 -6.44 -2.44 28.81
CA ARG A 8 -6.11 -3.84 29.02
C ARG A 8 -7.36 -4.69 28.78
N PRO A 9 -7.36 -5.56 27.75
CA PRO A 9 -8.50 -6.41 27.47
C PRO A 9 -8.69 -7.46 28.58
N VAL A 10 -9.91 -7.93 28.76
CA VAL A 10 -10.26 -8.97 29.72
C VAL A 10 -11.10 -10.08 29.06
N GLY A 11 -11.16 -11.26 29.70
CA GLY A 11 -11.96 -12.38 29.21
C GLY A 11 -11.55 -12.83 27.78
N ASP A 12 -12.53 -13.14 26.95
CA ASP A 12 -12.33 -13.66 25.59
C ASP A 12 -11.57 -12.67 24.69
N GLU A 13 -11.72 -11.38 24.94
CA GLU A 13 -10.98 -10.36 24.20
C GLU A 13 -9.48 -10.41 24.51
N ALA A 14 -9.09 -10.70 25.75
CA ALA A 14 -7.68 -10.85 26.10
C ALA A 14 -7.04 -12.05 25.37
N VAL A 15 -7.80 -13.14 25.24
CA VAL A 15 -7.36 -14.32 24.45
C VAL A 15 -7.19 -13.95 22.99
N ALA A 16 -8.21 -13.34 22.38
CA ALA A 16 -8.17 -12.92 20.97
C ALA A 16 -7.03 -11.93 20.67
N ALA A 17 -6.77 -10.99 21.58
CA ALA A 17 -5.69 -10.02 21.45
C ALA A 17 -4.30 -10.69 21.52
N ARG A 18 -4.12 -11.70 22.38
CA ARG A 18 -2.87 -12.49 22.45
C ARG A 18 -2.66 -13.30 21.19
N ASP A 19 -3.69 -13.98 20.70
CA ASP A 19 -3.63 -14.77 19.47
C ASP A 19 -3.29 -13.89 18.27
N ALA A 20 -3.92 -12.73 18.14
CA ALA A 20 -3.63 -11.76 17.09
C ALA A 20 -2.18 -11.24 17.18
N HIS A 21 -1.68 -10.95 18.39
CA HIS A 21 -0.30 -10.52 18.59
C HIS A 21 0.71 -11.60 18.18
N VAL A 22 0.48 -12.85 18.58
CA VAL A 22 1.33 -14.00 18.22
C VAL A 22 1.27 -14.29 16.72
N ALA A 23 0.10 -14.15 16.10
CA ALA A 23 -0.05 -14.32 14.65
C ALA A 23 0.75 -13.26 13.85
N ALA A 24 0.72 -12.01 14.31
CA ALA A 24 1.46 -10.91 13.70
C ALA A 24 2.98 -10.98 13.97
N ILE A 25 3.37 -11.45 15.15
CA ILE A 25 4.75 -11.51 15.63
C ILE A 25 5.02 -12.92 16.19
N PRO A 26 5.37 -13.93 15.36
CA PRO A 26 5.54 -15.32 15.81
C PRO A 26 6.53 -15.49 16.96
N ALA A 27 7.57 -14.63 17.04
CA ALA A 27 8.53 -14.63 18.14
C ALA A 27 7.92 -14.28 19.50
N ALA A 28 6.71 -13.67 19.54
CA ALA A 28 6.04 -13.37 20.79
C ALA A 28 5.70 -14.61 21.62
N ARG A 29 5.64 -15.81 20.98
CA ARG A 29 5.43 -17.09 21.71
C ARG A 29 6.43 -17.33 22.82
N TYR A 30 7.64 -16.75 22.73
CA TYR A 30 8.67 -16.93 23.77
C TYR A 30 8.39 -16.14 25.05
N TYR A 31 7.63 -15.04 25.01
CA TYR A 31 7.45 -14.15 26.14
C TYR A 31 5.96 -13.83 26.49
N ILE A 32 5.03 -14.20 25.61
CA ILE A 32 3.62 -13.84 25.79
C ILE A 32 3.00 -14.34 27.10
N GLU A 33 3.56 -15.43 27.67
CA GLU A 33 3.13 -16.06 28.93
C GLU A 33 3.92 -15.59 30.15
N TYR A 34 4.88 -14.67 30.01
CA TYR A 34 5.64 -14.17 31.15
C TYR A 34 4.74 -13.33 32.06
N SER A 35 4.92 -13.46 33.38
CA SER A 35 4.08 -12.81 34.38
C SER A 35 4.17 -11.28 34.38
N ASP A 36 5.27 -10.73 33.87
CA ASP A 36 5.53 -9.31 33.71
C ASP A 36 5.12 -8.76 32.33
N PHE A 37 4.66 -9.62 31.42
CA PHE A 37 4.17 -9.24 30.10
C PHE A 37 2.65 -9.05 30.12
N SER A 38 2.17 -8.00 29.45
CA SER A 38 0.74 -7.74 29.28
C SER A 38 0.44 -7.23 27.89
N VAL A 39 -0.61 -7.76 27.28
CA VAL A 39 -1.15 -7.26 26.01
C VAL A 39 -2.08 -6.09 26.28
N TRP A 40 -1.94 -5.04 25.49
CA TRP A 40 -2.80 -3.85 25.54
C TRP A 40 -3.42 -3.64 24.16
N VAL A 41 -4.66 -3.17 24.11
CA VAL A 41 -5.40 -2.89 22.89
C VAL A 41 -5.53 -1.37 22.74
N LEU A 42 -5.19 -0.85 21.55
CA LEU A 42 -5.45 0.52 21.16
C LEU A 42 -6.84 0.61 20.50
N ARG A 43 -7.81 1.23 21.17
CA ARG A 43 -9.11 1.59 20.59
C ARG A 43 -8.91 2.82 19.71
N VAL A 44 -8.80 2.62 18.41
CA VAL A 44 -8.51 3.71 17.48
C VAL A 44 -9.73 4.63 17.34
N HIS A 45 -9.53 5.92 17.59
CA HIS A 45 -10.54 6.97 17.36
C HIS A 45 -10.25 7.78 16.11
N ARG A 46 -8.99 7.91 15.73
CA ARG A 46 -8.54 8.66 14.57
C ARG A 46 -7.30 8.04 13.96
N VAL A 47 -7.26 8.03 12.66
CA VAL A 47 -6.07 7.72 11.86
C VAL A 47 -5.58 9.01 11.22
N ARG A 48 -4.27 9.26 11.29
CA ARG A 48 -3.62 10.30 10.51
C ARG A 48 -2.54 9.69 9.64
N TRP A 49 -2.62 9.95 8.37
CA TRP A 49 -1.64 9.55 7.39
C TRP A 49 -0.81 10.77 6.95
N VAL A 50 0.50 10.56 6.76
CA VAL A 50 1.42 11.55 6.25
C VAL A 50 2.29 10.88 5.20
N GLY A 51 2.13 11.25 3.94
CA GLY A 51 2.83 10.69 2.80
C GLY A 51 3.87 11.62 2.18
N GLY A 52 4.27 12.66 2.90
CA GLY A 52 5.23 13.66 2.47
C GLY A 52 4.72 15.09 2.68
N TYR A 53 5.51 16.07 2.27
CA TYR A 53 5.15 17.47 2.41
C TYR A 53 3.89 17.81 1.59
N GLY A 54 2.88 18.38 2.24
CA GLY A 54 1.60 18.69 1.61
C GLY A 54 0.68 17.48 1.35
N ARG A 55 1.10 16.26 1.72
CA ARG A 55 0.33 15.03 1.56
C ARG A 55 -0.06 14.45 2.92
N MET A 56 -1.10 14.99 3.49
CA MET A 56 -1.62 14.57 4.80
C MET A 56 -3.13 14.40 4.71
N ASP A 57 -3.63 13.36 5.38
CA ASP A 57 -5.06 13.11 5.51
C ASP A 57 -5.39 12.48 6.85
N SER A 58 -6.66 12.45 7.19
CA SER A 58 -7.18 11.87 8.43
C SER A 58 -8.43 11.07 8.13
N ALA A 59 -8.59 9.95 8.82
CA ALA A 59 -9.78 9.12 8.77
C ALA A 59 -10.38 8.95 10.15
N SER A 60 -11.69 8.77 10.23
CA SER A 60 -12.39 8.46 11.46
C SER A 60 -12.17 7.00 11.89
N ALA A 61 -12.59 6.67 13.11
CA ALA A 61 -12.62 5.28 13.58
C ALA A 61 -13.50 4.39 12.71
N SER A 62 -14.63 4.90 12.24
CA SER A 62 -15.55 4.16 11.36
C SER A 62 -14.94 3.87 9.99
N ASP A 63 -14.27 4.86 9.38
CA ASP A 63 -13.58 4.67 8.10
C ASP A 63 -12.46 3.63 8.24
N TYR A 64 -11.71 3.71 9.34
CA TYR A 64 -10.65 2.73 9.63
C TYR A 64 -11.20 1.32 9.85
N ALA A 65 -12.29 1.17 10.58
CA ALA A 65 -12.93 -0.11 10.82
C ALA A 65 -13.56 -0.70 9.55
N ALA A 66 -14.05 0.14 8.64
CA ALA A 66 -14.62 -0.27 7.37
C ALA A 66 -13.55 -0.55 6.28
N ALA A 67 -12.29 -0.22 6.54
CA ALA A 67 -11.21 -0.43 5.58
C ALA A 67 -10.99 -1.93 5.35
N ALA A 68 -11.02 -2.32 4.07
CA ALA A 68 -10.72 -3.68 3.65
C ALA A 68 -9.25 -3.78 3.18
N PRO A 69 -8.61 -4.95 3.32
CA PRO A 69 -7.31 -5.20 2.74
C PRO A 69 -7.29 -4.92 1.23
N ASP A 70 -6.17 -4.42 0.74
CA ASP A 70 -5.98 -4.21 -0.69
C ASP A 70 -5.96 -5.57 -1.42
N PRO A 71 -6.82 -5.80 -2.42
CA PRO A 71 -6.92 -7.09 -3.12
C PRO A 71 -5.74 -7.35 -4.07
N ILE A 72 -4.98 -6.33 -4.43
CA ILE A 72 -3.88 -6.39 -5.40
C ILE A 72 -2.55 -6.67 -4.69
N ARG A 73 -2.28 -5.91 -3.62
CA ARG A 73 -0.97 -5.85 -2.97
C ARG A 73 -0.40 -7.21 -2.53
N PRO A 74 -1.17 -8.17 -1.99
CA PRO A 74 -0.62 -9.47 -1.58
C PRO A 74 0.04 -10.26 -2.72
N ASN A 75 -0.41 -10.05 -3.98
CA ASN A 75 0.05 -10.77 -5.15
C ASN A 75 0.82 -9.87 -6.14
N SER A 76 1.16 -8.65 -5.74
CA SER A 76 1.75 -7.65 -6.64
C SER A 76 3.19 -7.94 -7.06
N ALA A 77 3.95 -8.71 -6.28
CA ALA A 77 5.39 -8.93 -6.54
C ALA A 77 5.65 -9.52 -7.94
N GLY A 78 4.92 -10.57 -8.34
CA GLY A 78 5.06 -11.16 -9.67
C GLY A 78 4.66 -10.21 -10.79
N ALA A 79 3.63 -9.39 -10.57
CA ALA A 79 3.20 -8.39 -11.55
C ALA A 79 4.22 -7.26 -11.70
N ILE A 80 4.85 -6.83 -10.61
CA ILE A 80 5.93 -5.83 -10.63
C ILE A 80 7.11 -6.34 -11.44
N THR A 81 7.55 -7.58 -11.19
CA THR A 81 8.63 -8.22 -11.94
C THR A 81 8.29 -8.27 -13.43
N HIS A 82 7.11 -8.81 -13.78
CA HIS A 82 6.67 -8.91 -15.17
C HIS A 82 6.60 -7.55 -15.88
N LEU A 83 6.07 -6.51 -15.23
CA LEU A 83 6.01 -5.18 -15.80
C LEU A 83 7.41 -4.61 -16.06
N ASN A 84 8.35 -4.83 -15.16
CA ASN A 84 9.70 -4.32 -15.29
C ASN A 84 10.51 -5.07 -16.39
N ASP A 85 10.35 -6.39 -16.47
CA ASP A 85 11.09 -7.22 -17.41
C ASP A 85 10.54 -7.10 -18.84
N ASP A 86 9.21 -7.12 -19.00
CA ASP A 86 8.59 -7.25 -20.31
C ASP A 86 7.95 -5.96 -20.83
N HIS A 87 7.72 -4.95 -19.96
CA HIS A 87 6.96 -3.75 -20.28
C HIS A 87 7.64 -2.42 -19.92
N ALA A 88 8.97 -2.41 -19.78
CA ALA A 88 9.74 -1.23 -19.37
C ALA A 88 9.49 0.01 -20.25
N ALA A 89 9.34 -0.17 -21.57
CA ALA A 89 9.00 0.93 -22.49
C ALA A 89 7.62 1.53 -22.16
N GLY A 90 6.62 0.68 -21.88
CA GLY A 90 5.28 1.13 -21.49
C GLY A 90 5.27 1.88 -20.15
N LEU A 91 6.09 1.47 -19.19
CA LEU A 91 6.25 2.20 -17.93
C LEU A 91 6.84 3.58 -18.16
N THR A 92 7.81 3.71 -19.08
CA THR A 92 8.41 5.00 -19.47
C THR A 92 7.38 5.89 -20.17
N ASP A 93 6.57 5.34 -21.08
CA ASP A 93 5.46 6.06 -21.73
C ASP A 93 4.45 6.58 -20.69
N MET A 94 4.08 5.74 -19.71
CA MET A 94 3.20 6.16 -18.61
C MET A 94 3.82 7.27 -17.76
N ALA A 95 5.11 7.20 -17.44
CA ALA A 95 5.80 8.24 -16.68
C ALA A 95 5.76 9.59 -17.42
N ARG A 96 5.98 9.56 -18.74
CA ARG A 96 5.96 10.75 -19.62
C ARG A 96 4.58 11.38 -19.75
N ALA A 97 3.60 10.58 -20.13
CA ALA A 97 2.28 11.09 -20.52
C ALA A 97 1.33 11.27 -19.32
N LEU A 98 1.44 10.42 -18.32
CA LEU A 98 0.49 10.36 -17.18
C LEU A 98 1.14 10.70 -15.85
N GLY A 99 2.45 10.49 -15.72
CA GLY A 99 3.20 10.67 -14.48
C GLY A 99 3.76 12.07 -14.25
N GLY A 100 3.66 12.97 -15.25
CA GLY A 100 4.16 14.34 -15.14
C GLY A 100 5.68 14.49 -15.38
N TYR A 101 6.32 13.50 -15.98
CA TYR A 101 7.75 13.51 -16.32
C TYR A 101 7.99 13.37 -17.84
N PRO A 102 7.71 14.40 -18.64
CA PRO A 102 7.81 14.32 -20.11
C PRO A 102 9.24 14.05 -20.59
N ASP A 103 10.23 14.32 -19.75
CA ASP A 103 11.67 14.08 -19.99
C ASP A 103 12.17 12.75 -19.35
N ALA A 104 11.29 11.82 -19.02
CA ALA A 104 11.69 10.53 -18.46
C ALA A 104 12.48 9.70 -19.48
N ASP A 105 13.67 9.23 -19.10
CA ASP A 105 14.48 8.29 -19.88
C ASP A 105 14.10 6.84 -19.57
N THR A 106 13.84 6.56 -18.31
CA THR A 106 13.48 5.22 -17.80
C THR A 106 12.39 5.31 -16.72
N ALA A 107 11.63 4.22 -16.59
CA ALA A 107 10.74 4.06 -15.45
C ALA A 107 10.72 2.61 -14.98
N VAL A 108 10.68 2.42 -13.67
CA VAL A 108 10.62 1.11 -13.00
C VAL A 108 9.42 1.11 -12.05
N CYS A 109 8.57 0.09 -12.16
CA CYS A 109 7.48 -0.11 -11.23
C CYS A 109 8.05 -0.57 -9.88
N THR A 110 7.72 0.15 -8.80
CA THR A 110 8.17 -0.12 -7.43
C THR A 110 7.05 -0.56 -6.51
N GLY A 111 5.80 -0.36 -6.92
CA GLY A 111 4.62 -0.75 -6.16
C GLY A 111 3.37 -0.78 -7.01
N ILE A 112 2.44 -1.65 -6.61
CA ILE A 112 1.10 -1.74 -7.20
C ILE A 112 0.10 -1.94 -6.07
N ASP A 113 -0.98 -1.19 -6.12
CA ASP A 113 -2.16 -1.41 -5.30
C ASP A 113 -3.43 -1.23 -6.14
N ARG A 114 -4.60 -1.32 -5.51
CA ARG A 114 -5.89 -1.21 -6.19
C ARG A 114 -6.15 0.12 -6.91
N TYR A 115 -5.35 1.15 -6.67
CA TYR A 115 -5.56 2.48 -7.23
C TYR A 115 -4.57 2.85 -8.34
N GLY A 116 -3.41 2.16 -8.45
CA GLY A 116 -2.40 2.51 -9.45
C GLY A 116 -1.04 1.89 -9.25
N LEU A 117 -0.10 2.40 -10.03
CA LEU A 117 1.30 2.01 -10.06
C LEU A 117 2.16 3.10 -9.44
N ASP A 118 3.12 2.73 -8.59
CA ASP A 118 4.19 3.59 -8.13
C ASP A 118 5.40 3.40 -9.05
N LEU A 119 5.92 4.47 -9.62
CA LEU A 119 7.05 4.44 -10.53
C LEU A 119 8.23 5.23 -9.97
N LYS A 120 9.41 4.61 -10.05
CA LYS A 120 10.69 5.29 -9.94
C LYS A 120 11.11 5.67 -11.34
N VAL A 121 11.39 6.94 -11.58
CA VAL A 121 11.63 7.52 -12.89
C VAL A 121 13.05 8.07 -12.97
N GLY A 122 13.80 7.67 -13.99
CA GLY A 122 15.08 8.29 -14.33
C GLY A 122 14.86 9.44 -15.30
N THR A 123 15.41 10.61 -14.97
CA THR A 123 15.38 11.81 -15.81
C THR A 123 16.78 12.40 -15.96
N PRO A 124 17.04 13.30 -16.93
CA PRO A 124 18.32 14.01 -17.04
C PRO A 124 18.71 14.80 -15.77
N ARG A 125 17.74 15.09 -14.89
CA ARG A 125 17.92 15.81 -13.62
C ARG A 125 18.13 14.89 -12.42
N GLY A 126 18.08 13.57 -12.63
CA GLY A 126 18.21 12.55 -11.59
C GLY A 126 16.95 11.70 -11.41
N GLU A 127 16.91 10.96 -10.31
CA GLU A 127 15.81 10.07 -9.98
C GLU A 127 14.62 10.83 -9.37
N ALA A 128 13.43 10.43 -9.77
CA ALA A 128 12.17 10.96 -9.24
C ALA A 128 11.19 9.81 -8.96
N TYR A 129 10.10 10.13 -8.27
CA TYR A 129 9.04 9.18 -7.98
C TYR A 129 7.71 9.77 -8.39
N THR A 130 6.86 8.96 -9.00
CA THR A 130 5.52 9.36 -9.39
C THR A 130 4.54 8.21 -9.20
N ARG A 131 3.27 8.53 -9.25
CA ARG A 131 2.19 7.56 -9.23
C ARG A 131 1.27 7.77 -10.41
N VAL A 132 0.94 6.68 -11.11
CA VAL A 132 0.00 6.66 -12.22
C VAL A 132 -1.25 5.89 -11.77
N GLY A 133 -2.38 6.59 -11.68
CA GLY A 133 -3.64 6.03 -11.22
C GLY A 133 -4.42 5.33 -12.31
N PHE A 134 -5.08 4.21 -11.98
CA PHE A 134 -5.99 3.52 -12.90
C PHE A 134 -7.23 4.34 -13.27
N GLY A 135 -7.55 5.38 -12.48
CA GLY A 135 -8.77 6.18 -12.64
C GLY A 135 -9.99 5.58 -11.94
N ARG A 136 -9.89 4.38 -11.42
CA ARG A 136 -10.86 3.69 -10.56
C ARG A 136 -10.15 2.76 -9.58
N ALA A 137 -10.83 2.36 -8.53
CA ALA A 137 -10.33 1.29 -7.67
C ALA A 137 -10.58 -0.08 -8.36
N LEU A 138 -9.60 -0.99 -8.23
CA LEU A 138 -9.75 -2.38 -8.66
C LEU A 138 -10.31 -3.21 -7.50
N ASP A 139 -11.24 -4.11 -7.81
CA ASP A 139 -11.88 -4.96 -6.80
C ASP A 139 -11.22 -6.34 -6.70
N SER A 140 -10.40 -6.71 -7.69
CA SER A 140 -9.69 -7.99 -7.72
C SER A 140 -8.37 -7.91 -8.47
N PHE A 141 -7.46 -8.85 -8.16
CA PHE A 141 -6.19 -8.98 -8.86
C PHE A 141 -6.35 -9.32 -10.36
N SER A 142 -7.44 -10.00 -10.73
CA SER A 142 -7.70 -10.34 -12.14
C SER A 142 -7.92 -9.13 -13.05
N GLU A 143 -8.33 -7.99 -12.49
CA GLU A 143 -8.52 -6.74 -13.23
C GLU A 143 -7.21 -6.00 -13.55
N LEU A 144 -6.12 -6.33 -12.84
CA LEU A 144 -4.84 -5.61 -12.95
C LEU A 144 -4.31 -5.59 -14.38
N ARG A 145 -4.41 -6.72 -15.09
CA ARG A 145 -3.90 -6.83 -16.47
C ARG A 145 -4.59 -5.84 -17.42
N SER A 146 -5.92 -5.78 -17.38
CA SER A 146 -6.67 -4.85 -18.23
C SER A 146 -6.42 -3.40 -17.83
N ALA A 147 -6.39 -3.11 -16.53
CA ALA A 147 -6.13 -1.76 -16.04
C ALA A 147 -4.72 -1.25 -16.43
N ALA A 148 -3.70 -2.10 -16.37
CA ALA A 148 -2.36 -1.75 -16.83
C ALA A 148 -2.28 -1.56 -18.36
N ALA A 149 -2.97 -2.40 -19.14
CA ALA A 149 -3.07 -2.22 -20.58
C ALA A 149 -3.78 -0.91 -20.97
N ASP A 150 -4.84 -0.54 -20.27
CA ASP A 150 -5.55 0.74 -20.46
C ASP A 150 -4.62 1.94 -20.18
N LEU A 151 -3.74 1.85 -19.17
CA LEU A 151 -2.75 2.89 -18.89
C LEU A 151 -1.75 3.05 -20.04
N VAL A 152 -1.24 1.94 -20.60
CA VAL A 152 -0.35 1.99 -21.78
C VAL A 152 -1.07 2.63 -22.97
N HIS A 153 -2.33 2.24 -23.21
CA HIS A 153 -3.12 2.79 -24.29
C HIS A 153 -3.31 4.32 -24.12
N ARG A 154 -3.69 4.76 -22.95
CA ARG A 154 -3.83 6.18 -22.62
C ARG A 154 -2.52 6.97 -22.71
N ALA A 155 -1.40 6.33 -22.43
CA ALA A 155 -0.09 6.96 -22.51
C ALA A 155 0.41 7.14 -23.95
N ARG A 156 -0.14 6.37 -24.91
CA ARG A 156 0.25 6.42 -26.34
C ARG A 156 -0.71 7.21 -27.23
N GLY A 157 -1.81 7.72 -26.65
CA GLY A 157 -2.78 8.58 -27.32
C GLY A 157 -3.83 7.88 -28.05
#